data_02e1e3a691e141c2fa7243db261ed6a0
#
_entry.id   02e1e3a691e141c2fa7243db261ed6a0
#
_cell.length_a   1.000
_cell.length_b   1.000
_cell.length_c   1.000
_cell.angle_alpha   90.00
_cell.angle_beta   90.00
_cell.angle_gamma   90.00
#
_symmetry.space_group_name_H-M   'P 1'
#
loop_
_entity.id
_entity.type
_entity.pdbx_description
1 polymer ?
#
loop_
_entity_poly.entity_id
_entity_poly.type
_entity_poly.pdbx_seq_one_letter_code
_entity_poly.pdbx_strand_id
1 'polypeptide(L)'
;IDPDDLERHITSRTKAIIPVHLYGYPCDMDRIMPIARAHNLYVVEDCAQAHTTRYKGKLVGTFGDVACYSFQQSKHMTTGDGGMVMAKKDMLCGRKLIQCHDKAWPREVYRDHLFLAPNYHFTDLQAAVGLAQYAKLDTLVEQRRKSALHLSKLIEDISGTYPQGDTEWGKHTFFEYDLPLD
;
A
#
# COMPACT_ATOMS: atom_id res chain seq x y z
N ILE A 1 -0.60 12.14 -1.85
CA ILE A 1 -1.79 12.97 -2.15
C ILE A 1 -1.84 14.13 -1.14
N ASP A 2 -2.14 15.33 -1.62
CA ASP A 2 -2.32 16.52 -0.79
C ASP A 2 -3.79 16.61 -0.34
N PRO A 3 -4.10 16.50 0.96
CA PRO A 3 -5.47 16.59 1.44
C PRO A 3 -6.11 17.98 1.24
N ASP A 4 -5.32 19.07 1.20
CA ASP A 4 -5.84 20.43 0.97
C ASP A 4 -6.33 20.63 -0.45
N ASP A 5 -5.76 19.88 -1.39
CA ASP A 5 -6.14 19.95 -2.81
C ASP A 5 -7.13 18.84 -3.21
N LEU A 6 -7.21 17.77 -2.44
CA LEU A 6 -8.04 16.60 -2.73
C LEU A 6 -9.50 16.97 -2.97
N GLU A 7 -10.09 17.76 -2.07
CA GLU A 7 -11.52 18.06 -2.12
C GLU A 7 -11.91 18.88 -3.35
N ARG A 8 -11.02 19.75 -3.84
CA ARG A 8 -11.22 20.55 -5.06
C ARG A 8 -11.33 19.72 -6.33
N HIS A 9 -10.76 18.49 -6.33
CA HIS A 9 -10.77 17.58 -7.47
C HIS A 9 -11.95 16.58 -7.46
N ILE A 10 -12.77 16.59 -6.39
CA ILE A 10 -13.94 15.73 -6.32
C ILE A 10 -15.06 16.28 -7.21
N THR A 11 -15.64 15.40 -8.02
CA THR A 11 -16.77 15.71 -8.91
C THR A 11 -17.87 14.67 -8.74
N SER A 12 -19.03 14.87 -9.36
CA SER A 12 -20.13 13.89 -9.38
C SER A 12 -19.74 12.53 -10.00
N ARG A 13 -18.65 12.48 -10.75
CA ARG A 13 -18.10 11.25 -11.35
C ARG A 13 -17.10 10.53 -10.45
N THR A 14 -16.56 11.20 -9.43
CA THR A 14 -15.61 10.59 -8.48
C THR A 14 -16.30 9.47 -7.70
N LYS A 15 -15.65 8.31 -7.61
CA LYS A 15 -16.17 7.13 -6.91
C LYS A 15 -15.25 6.63 -5.82
N ALA A 16 -13.95 6.92 -5.96
CA ALA A 16 -12.95 6.47 -5.00
C ALA A 16 -11.78 7.45 -4.93
N ILE A 17 -11.08 7.42 -3.79
CA ILE A 17 -9.79 8.05 -3.56
C ILE A 17 -8.75 6.93 -3.46
N ILE A 18 -7.59 7.13 -4.11
CA ILE A 18 -6.47 6.19 -4.03
C ILE A 18 -5.28 6.92 -3.37
N PRO A 19 -5.16 6.90 -2.02
CA PRO A 19 -3.99 7.41 -1.35
C PRO A 19 -2.82 6.44 -1.57
N VAL A 20 -1.73 6.95 -2.15
CA VAL A 20 -0.49 6.20 -2.34
C VAL A 20 0.46 6.53 -1.18
N HIS A 21 0.83 5.51 -0.39
CA HIS A 21 1.84 5.64 0.67
C HIS A 21 3.23 5.58 0.04
N LEU A 22 3.57 6.68 -0.65
CA LEU A 22 4.71 6.77 -1.55
C LEU A 22 6.03 6.55 -0.78
N TYR A 23 6.92 5.75 -1.36
CA TYR A 23 8.25 5.39 -0.81
C TYR A 23 8.23 4.75 0.59
N GLY A 24 7.03 4.40 1.10
CA GLY A 24 6.87 3.92 2.46
C GLY A 24 6.56 5.03 3.47
N TYR A 25 6.24 6.24 3.00
CA TYR A 25 5.77 7.34 3.82
C TYR A 25 4.23 7.32 3.91
N PRO A 26 3.63 7.31 5.11
CA PRO A 26 2.19 7.22 5.22
C PRO A 26 1.50 8.52 4.80
N CYS A 27 0.39 8.42 4.06
CA CYS A 27 -0.51 9.55 3.84
C CYS A 27 -1.17 10.00 5.14
N ASP A 28 -1.59 11.28 5.20
CA ASP A 28 -2.38 11.80 6.32
C ASP A 28 -3.81 11.27 6.27
N MET A 29 -3.99 10.09 6.87
CA MET A 29 -5.28 9.39 6.83
C MET A 29 -6.36 10.06 7.67
N ASP A 30 -6.00 10.83 8.70
CA ASP A 30 -6.97 11.58 9.51
C ASP A 30 -7.62 12.71 8.73
N ARG A 31 -6.94 13.26 7.73
CA ARG A 31 -7.48 14.28 6.83
C ARG A 31 -8.22 13.67 5.62
N ILE A 32 -7.69 12.59 5.05
CA ILE A 32 -8.28 11.93 3.86
C ILE A 32 -9.58 11.22 4.20
N MET A 33 -9.65 10.46 5.29
CA MET A 33 -10.82 9.65 5.61
C MET A 33 -12.10 10.45 5.89
N PRO A 34 -12.07 11.64 6.57
CA PRO A 34 -13.24 12.50 6.68
C PRO A 34 -13.75 13.01 5.33
N ILE A 35 -12.86 13.42 4.41
CA ILE A 35 -13.22 13.87 3.06
C ILE A 35 -13.94 12.74 2.32
N ALA A 36 -13.35 11.54 2.33
CA ALA A 36 -13.96 10.38 1.67
C ALA A 36 -15.38 10.09 2.20
N ARG A 37 -15.57 10.14 3.53
CA ARG A 37 -16.89 9.94 4.15
C ARG A 37 -17.88 11.03 3.78
N ALA A 38 -17.46 12.30 3.81
CA ALA A 38 -18.33 13.45 3.48
C ALA A 38 -18.88 13.36 2.04
N HIS A 39 -18.08 12.83 1.13
CA HIS A 39 -18.45 12.68 -0.28
C HIS A 39 -18.93 11.25 -0.66
N ASN A 40 -19.10 10.35 0.32
CA ASN A 40 -19.50 8.95 0.10
C ASN A 40 -18.62 8.23 -0.93
N LEU A 41 -17.28 8.39 -0.80
CA LEU A 41 -16.28 7.81 -1.68
C LEU A 41 -15.63 6.58 -1.04
N TYR A 42 -15.31 5.59 -1.85
CA TYR A 42 -14.45 4.49 -1.43
C TYR A 42 -13.00 4.95 -1.28
N VAL A 43 -12.25 4.27 -0.41
CA VAL A 43 -10.81 4.49 -0.25
C VAL A 43 -10.05 3.21 -0.53
N VAL A 44 -9.18 3.26 -1.54
CA VAL A 44 -8.29 2.16 -1.93
C VAL A 44 -6.86 2.56 -1.59
N GLU A 45 -6.32 2.04 -0.50
CA GLU A 45 -4.94 2.35 -0.11
C GLU A 45 -3.94 1.64 -1.02
N ASP A 46 -3.09 2.39 -1.71
CA ASP A 46 -1.93 1.84 -2.41
C ASP A 46 -0.76 1.70 -1.44
N CYS A 47 -0.54 0.48 -0.98
CA CYS A 47 0.52 0.09 -0.06
C CYS A 47 1.68 -0.63 -0.77
N ALA A 48 1.77 -0.55 -2.11
CA ALA A 48 2.78 -1.27 -2.89
C ALA A 48 4.23 -0.93 -2.49
N GLN A 49 4.45 0.21 -1.85
CA GLN A 49 5.75 0.67 -1.35
C GLN A 49 5.79 0.82 0.19
N ALA A 50 4.78 0.36 0.90
CA ALA A 50 4.53 0.71 2.29
C ALA A 50 4.32 -0.50 3.22
N HIS A 51 5.04 -1.60 2.95
CA HIS A 51 5.01 -2.77 3.84
C HIS A 51 5.43 -2.36 5.26
N THR A 52 4.61 -2.70 6.25
CA THR A 52 4.77 -2.38 7.68
C THR A 52 4.77 -0.90 8.04
N THR A 53 4.56 0.01 7.09
CA THR A 53 4.39 1.45 7.35
C THR A 53 3.24 1.69 8.33
N ARG A 54 3.42 2.65 9.22
CA ARG A 54 2.41 2.97 10.25
C ARG A 54 2.07 4.46 10.23
N TYR A 55 0.78 4.72 10.39
CA TYR A 55 0.21 6.02 10.67
C TYR A 55 -0.40 6.02 12.06
N LYS A 56 0.11 6.85 12.98
CA LYS A 56 -0.29 6.89 14.40
C LYS A 56 -0.34 5.51 15.06
N GLY A 57 0.70 4.70 14.80
CA GLY A 57 0.85 3.35 15.35
C GLY A 57 0.03 2.25 14.64
N LYS A 58 -0.94 2.61 13.79
CA LYS A 58 -1.77 1.66 13.04
C LYS A 58 -1.18 1.41 11.66
N LEU A 59 -1.17 0.16 11.19
CA LEU A 59 -0.68 -0.20 9.86
C LEU A 59 -1.48 0.50 8.75
N VAL A 60 -0.79 1.08 7.77
CA VAL A 60 -1.44 1.50 6.52
C VAL A 60 -2.00 0.28 5.80
N GLY A 61 -3.02 0.49 4.95
CA GLY A 61 -3.79 -0.60 4.35
C GLY A 61 -4.93 -1.12 5.23
N THR A 62 -5.13 -0.50 6.43
CA THR A 62 -6.23 -0.86 7.33
C THR A 62 -7.20 0.29 7.60
N PHE A 63 -7.02 1.43 6.97
CA PHE A 63 -7.88 2.62 7.09
C PHE A 63 -8.99 2.62 6.05
N GLY A 64 -8.64 2.40 4.79
CA GLY A 64 -9.54 2.40 3.65
C GLY A 64 -10.47 1.19 3.58
N ASP A 65 -11.16 1.05 2.46
CA ASP A 65 -12.06 -0.07 2.19
C ASP A 65 -11.32 -1.26 1.59
N VAL A 66 -10.32 -0.96 0.76
CA VAL A 66 -9.44 -1.92 0.11
C VAL A 66 -8.00 -1.44 0.25
N ALA A 67 -7.04 -2.36 0.29
CA ALA A 67 -5.62 -2.07 0.20
C ALA A 67 -4.94 -3.03 -0.79
N CYS A 68 -3.94 -2.49 -1.51
CA CYS A 68 -3.16 -3.23 -2.49
C CYS A 68 -1.69 -3.23 -2.09
N TYR A 69 -1.07 -4.40 -2.08
CA TYR A 69 0.36 -4.60 -1.82
C TYR A 69 1.05 -5.23 -3.02
N SER A 70 2.31 -4.90 -3.25
CA SER A 70 3.12 -5.47 -4.31
C SER A 70 4.20 -6.39 -3.74
N PHE A 71 4.43 -7.52 -4.39
CA PHE A 71 5.53 -8.45 -4.11
C PHE A 71 6.52 -8.52 -5.29
N GLN A 72 6.56 -7.45 -6.08
CA GLN A 72 7.52 -7.31 -7.17
C GLN A 72 8.97 -7.32 -6.62
N GLN A 73 9.94 -7.67 -7.45
CA GLN A 73 11.33 -7.96 -7.04
C GLN A 73 12.02 -6.86 -6.21
N SER A 74 11.68 -5.58 -6.40
CA SER A 74 12.31 -4.46 -5.67
C SER A 74 11.70 -4.16 -4.30
N LYS A 75 10.55 -4.77 -3.97
CA LYS A 75 9.78 -4.45 -2.75
C LYS A 75 10.46 -4.96 -1.47
N HIS A 76 9.99 -4.49 -0.31
CA HIS A 76 10.52 -4.90 0.99
C HIS A 76 10.48 -6.42 1.21
N MET A 77 9.47 -7.09 0.67
CA MET A 77 9.43 -8.54 0.47
C MET A 77 9.04 -8.82 -0.97
N THR A 78 9.54 -9.92 -1.52
CA THR A 78 9.31 -10.25 -2.92
C THR A 78 8.98 -11.71 -3.12
N THR A 79 8.20 -11.99 -4.17
CA THR A 79 7.96 -13.32 -4.73
C THR A 79 8.42 -13.40 -6.18
N GLY A 80 9.35 -12.51 -6.58
CA GLY A 80 9.73 -12.25 -7.96
C GLY A 80 8.77 -11.27 -8.60
N ASP A 81 7.54 -11.64 -8.70
CA ASP A 81 6.39 -10.81 -9.04
C ASP A 81 5.16 -11.29 -8.25
N GLY A 82 4.15 -10.44 -8.10
CA GLY A 82 2.94 -10.76 -7.37
C GLY A 82 2.41 -9.58 -6.56
N GLY A 83 1.35 -9.86 -5.81
CA GLY A 83 0.72 -8.86 -4.94
C GLY A 83 -0.38 -9.46 -4.09
N MET A 84 -0.95 -8.62 -3.25
CA MET A 84 -2.08 -8.98 -2.39
C MET A 84 -3.08 -7.84 -2.36
N VAL A 85 -4.36 -8.20 -2.44
CA VAL A 85 -5.47 -7.28 -2.19
C VAL A 85 -6.13 -7.67 -0.87
N MET A 86 -6.30 -6.70 0.00
CA MET A 86 -7.05 -6.84 1.25
C MET A 86 -8.32 -5.98 1.17
N ALA A 87 -9.43 -6.50 1.66
CA ALA A 87 -10.69 -5.76 1.72
C ALA A 87 -11.36 -5.96 3.08
N LYS A 88 -12.13 -4.97 3.53
CA LYS A 88 -12.95 -5.10 4.72
C LYS A 88 -13.99 -6.22 4.53
N LYS A 89 -14.26 -6.96 5.60
CA LYS A 89 -15.14 -8.15 5.58
C LYS A 89 -16.54 -7.88 5.03
N ASP A 90 -17.06 -6.69 5.26
CA ASP A 90 -18.42 -6.30 4.87
C ASP A 90 -18.52 -5.74 3.44
N MET A 91 -17.39 -5.65 2.74
CA MET A 91 -17.44 -5.27 1.34
C MET A 91 -18.01 -6.43 0.52
N LEU A 92 -19.13 -6.17 -0.17
CA LEU A 92 -19.79 -7.07 -1.14
C LEU A 92 -18.81 -7.66 -2.18
N CYS A 93 -17.61 -7.10 -2.23
CA CYS A 93 -16.53 -7.52 -3.11
C CYS A 93 -15.80 -8.80 -2.68
N GLY A 94 -15.96 -9.31 -1.46
CA GLY A 94 -15.14 -10.41 -0.97
C GLY A 94 -15.17 -11.62 -1.91
N ARG A 95 -16.35 -12.11 -2.30
CA ARG A 95 -16.47 -13.18 -3.31
C ARG A 95 -16.02 -12.74 -4.69
N LYS A 96 -16.39 -11.55 -5.14
CA LYS A 96 -15.99 -11.02 -6.44
C LYS A 96 -14.50 -10.79 -6.55
N LEU A 97 -13.82 -10.32 -5.48
CA LEU A 97 -12.36 -10.18 -5.46
C LEU A 97 -11.67 -11.53 -5.63
N ILE A 98 -12.12 -12.56 -4.91
CA ILE A 98 -11.61 -13.92 -5.06
C ILE A 98 -11.85 -14.43 -6.49
N GLN A 99 -13.01 -14.17 -7.07
CA GLN A 99 -13.31 -14.55 -8.44
C GLN A 99 -12.54 -13.74 -9.48
N CYS A 100 -12.36 -12.43 -9.24
CA CYS A 100 -11.64 -11.54 -10.15
C CYS A 100 -10.18 -11.97 -10.37
N HIS A 101 -9.49 -12.49 -9.35
CA HIS A 101 -8.11 -12.91 -9.53
C HIS A 101 -7.98 -14.28 -10.22
N ASP A 102 -9.06 -15.07 -10.28
CA ASP A 102 -9.08 -16.44 -10.76
C ASP A 102 -10.14 -16.66 -11.86
N LYS A 103 -10.08 -15.86 -12.91
CA LYS A 103 -10.87 -16.06 -14.14
C LYS A 103 -12.38 -16.06 -13.91
N ALA A 104 -12.88 -15.48 -12.83
CA ALA A 104 -14.28 -15.50 -12.41
C ALA A 104 -14.88 -16.90 -12.22
N TRP A 105 -14.08 -17.88 -11.77
CA TRP A 105 -14.55 -19.23 -11.51
C TRP A 105 -15.21 -19.35 -10.14
N PRO A 106 -16.47 -19.81 -10.08
CA PRO A 106 -17.11 -20.24 -8.83
C PRO A 106 -16.70 -21.68 -8.51
N ARG A 107 -15.47 -21.92 -8.11
CA ARG A 107 -14.82 -23.23 -7.97
C ARG A 107 -15.61 -24.27 -7.17
N GLU A 108 -16.51 -23.81 -6.30
CA GLU A 108 -17.30 -24.65 -5.41
C GLU A 108 -18.45 -25.37 -6.13
N VAL A 109 -18.91 -24.86 -7.27
CA VAL A 109 -20.13 -25.32 -7.94
C VAL A 109 -19.87 -25.90 -9.34
N TYR A 110 -19.16 -25.19 -10.19
CA TYR A 110 -18.85 -25.60 -11.58
C TYR A 110 -17.68 -24.76 -12.13
N ARG A 111 -17.09 -25.25 -13.23
CA ARG A 111 -16.04 -24.51 -13.94
C ARG A 111 -16.66 -23.71 -15.07
N ASP A 112 -17.10 -22.51 -14.76
CA ASP A 112 -17.64 -21.57 -15.74
C ASP A 112 -17.17 -20.14 -15.39
N HIS A 113 -17.16 -19.26 -16.37
CA HIS A 113 -16.76 -17.86 -16.21
C HIS A 113 -18.01 -17.01 -15.98
N LEU A 114 -18.20 -16.52 -14.75
CA LEU A 114 -19.37 -15.71 -14.41
C LEU A 114 -19.33 -14.31 -15.03
N PHE A 115 -18.13 -13.81 -15.30
CA PHE A 115 -17.88 -12.50 -15.92
C PHE A 115 -16.45 -12.45 -16.48
N LEU A 116 -16.12 -11.40 -17.24
CA LEU A 116 -14.76 -11.19 -17.75
C LEU A 116 -13.82 -10.86 -16.58
N ALA A 117 -12.86 -11.74 -16.32
CA ALA A 117 -11.83 -11.53 -15.29
C ALA A 117 -10.48 -12.10 -15.75
N PRO A 118 -9.37 -11.49 -15.30
CA PRO A 118 -8.03 -11.97 -15.60
C PRO A 118 -7.67 -13.25 -14.85
N ASN A 119 -6.53 -13.84 -15.21
CA ASN A 119 -5.88 -14.88 -14.44
C ASN A 119 -4.70 -14.29 -13.67
N TYR A 120 -4.95 -13.85 -12.45
CA TYR A 120 -3.93 -13.34 -11.50
C TYR A 120 -3.66 -14.36 -10.40
N HIS A 121 -3.75 -15.64 -10.72
CA HIS A 121 -3.58 -16.71 -9.76
C HIS A 121 -2.15 -16.75 -9.23
N PHE A 122 -2.01 -16.63 -7.92
CA PHE A 122 -0.73 -16.75 -7.23
C PHE A 122 -0.32 -18.23 -7.16
N THR A 123 0.90 -18.56 -7.57
CA THR A 123 1.37 -19.94 -7.59
C THR A 123 1.90 -20.40 -6.23
N ASP A 124 1.89 -21.72 -5.98
CA ASP A 124 2.46 -22.28 -4.74
C ASP A 124 3.95 -22.00 -4.60
N LEU A 125 4.69 -21.92 -5.72
CA LEU A 125 6.11 -21.56 -5.71
C LEU A 125 6.31 -20.12 -5.23
N GLN A 126 5.51 -19.18 -5.74
CA GLN A 126 5.54 -17.79 -5.28
C GLN A 126 5.12 -17.69 -3.82
N ALA A 127 4.09 -18.44 -3.41
CA ALA A 127 3.63 -18.45 -2.03
C ALA A 127 4.70 -18.98 -1.06
N ALA A 128 5.43 -20.03 -1.42
CA ALA A 128 6.53 -20.56 -0.62
C ALA A 128 7.65 -19.54 -0.44
N VAL A 129 8.04 -18.83 -1.52
CA VAL A 129 9.00 -17.72 -1.45
C VAL A 129 8.46 -16.61 -0.56
N GLY A 130 7.18 -16.23 -0.73
CA GLY A 130 6.51 -15.20 0.05
C GLY A 130 6.54 -15.49 1.55
N LEU A 131 6.23 -16.71 1.98
CA LEU A 131 6.29 -17.12 3.38
C LEU A 131 7.70 -16.97 3.96
N ALA A 132 8.72 -17.39 3.21
CA ALA A 132 10.12 -17.25 3.63
C ALA A 132 10.57 -15.76 3.70
N GLN A 133 10.07 -14.92 2.82
CA GLN A 133 10.32 -13.47 2.83
C GLN A 133 9.57 -12.77 3.96
N TYR A 134 8.31 -13.15 4.19
CA TYR A 134 7.48 -12.59 5.26
C TYR A 134 8.13 -12.78 6.64
N ALA A 135 8.73 -13.95 6.90
CA ALA A 135 9.44 -14.22 8.15
C ALA A 135 10.63 -13.27 8.41
N LYS A 136 11.15 -12.60 7.38
CA LYS A 136 12.29 -11.66 7.45
C LYS A 136 11.87 -10.20 7.35
N LEU A 137 10.61 -9.92 7.01
CA LEU A 137 10.15 -8.59 6.60
C LEU A 137 10.47 -7.51 7.62
N ASP A 138 10.13 -7.71 8.89
CA ASP A 138 10.37 -6.72 9.94
C ASP A 138 11.87 -6.41 10.10
N THR A 139 12.72 -7.44 10.03
CA THR A 139 14.18 -7.27 10.11
C THR A 139 14.72 -6.49 8.92
N LEU A 140 14.27 -6.79 7.71
CA LEU A 140 14.69 -6.11 6.48
C LEU A 140 14.27 -4.64 6.48
N VAL A 141 13.03 -4.37 6.88
CA VAL A 141 12.52 -2.99 7.00
C VAL A 141 13.31 -2.21 8.05
N GLU A 142 13.59 -2.79 9.21
CA GLU A 142 14.33 -2.10 10.26
C GLU A 142 15.81 -1.83 9.85
N GLN A 143 16.43 -2.72 9.10
CA GLN A 143 17.76 -2.49 8.52
C GLN A 143 17.74 -1.33 7.53
N ARG A 144 16.76 -1.28 6.61
CA ARG A 144 16.58 -0.16 5.68
C ARG A 144 16.39 1.15 6.42
N ARG A 145 15.54 1.17 7.43
CA ARG A 145 15.30 2.35 8.28
C ARG A 145 16.58 2.86 8.95
N LYS A 146 17.35 1.96 9.55
CA LYS A 146 18.64 2.32 10.19
C LYS A 146 19.59 2.99 9.18
N SER A 147 19.72 2.42 7.99
CA SER A 147 20.58 2.99 6.94
C SER A 147 20.07 4.35 6.46
N ALA A 148 18.77 4.48 6.23
CA ALA A 148 18.14 5.71 5.77
C ALA A 148 18.27 6.85 6.81
N LEU A 149 17.94 6.57 8.07
CA LEU A 149 18.06 7.56 9.16
C LEU A 149 19.51 7.94 9.44
N HIS A 150 20.44 7.00 9.26
CA HIS A 150 21.88 7.31 9.33
C HIS A 150 22.30 8.26 8.20
N LEU A 151 21.85 8.00 6.96
CA LEU A 151 22.10 8.90 5.83
C LEU A 151 21.51 10.28 6.10
N SER A 152 20.26 10.37 6.57
CA SER A 152 19.60 11.64 6.91
C SER A 152 20.46 12.45 7.88
N LYS A 153 21.01 11.80 8.91
CA LYS A 153 21.88 12.45 9.89
C LYS A 153 23.21 12.94 9.29
N LEU A 154 23.77 12.21 8.32
CA LEU A 154 25.04 12.61 7.68
C LEU A 154 24.89 13.85 6.78
N ILE A 155 23.69 14.10 6.28
CA ILE A 155 23.42 15.17 5.32
C ILE A 155 22.59 16.32 5.91
N GLU A 156 22.23 16.27 7.21
CA GLU A 156 21.36 17.25 7.83
C GLU A 156 21.90 18.69 7.80
N ASP A 157 23.24 18.86 7.80
CA ASP A 157 23.92 20.15 7.77
C ASP A 157 24.29 20.61 6.34
N ILE A 158 23.95 19.83 5.31
CA ILE A 158 24.25 20.20 3.91
C ILE A 158 23.16 21.16 3.42
N SER A 159 23.55 22.39 3.09
CA SER A 159 22.64 23.40 2.57
C SER A 159 21.99 22.94 1.25
N GLY A 160 20.70 23.18 1.09
CA GLY A 160 19.92 22.80 -0.09
C GLY A 160 19.48 21.31 -0.10
N THR A 161 19.67 20.57 1.00
CA THR A 161 19.14 19.22 1.14
C THR A 161 18.03 19.17 2.17
N TYR A 162 17.03 18.30 1.93
CA TYR A 162 15.90 18.09 2.84
C TYR A 162 15.82 16.62 3.23
N PRO A 163 16.59 16.19 4.28
CA PRO A 163 16.66 14.79 4.70
C PRO A 163 15.29 14.25 5.13
N GLN A 164 14.99 13.04 4.70
CA GLN A 164 13.76 12.36 5.10
C GLN A 164 13.87 11.74 6.49
N GLY A 165 12.73 11.62 7.18
CA GLY A 165 12.63 11.02 8.50
C GLY A 165 11.21 10.59 8.85
N ASP A 166 11.05 10.13 10.07
CA ASP A 166 9.73 9.93 10.65
C ASP A 166 9.09 11.27 10.99
N THR A 167 7.77 11.32 10.94
CA THR A 167 6.99 12.40 11.55
C THR A 167 6.44 11.95 12.90
N GLU A 168 5.90 12.89 13.68
CA GLU A 168 5.22 12.58 14.95
C GLU A 168 4.04 11.61 14.79
N TRP A 169 3.46 11.53 13.58
CA TRP A 169 2.33 10.68 13.25
C TRP A 169 2.65 9.53 12.28
N GLY A 170 3.85 9.51 11.68
CA GLY A 170 4.18 8.55 10.63
C GLY A 170 5.52 7.84 10.81
N LYS A 171 5.52 6.50 10.77
CA LYS A 171 6.73 5.68 10.69
C LYS A 171 7.01 5.31 9.24
N HIS A 172 8.04 5.94 8.66
CA HIS A 172 8.50 5.72 7.29
C HIS A 172 9.26 4.38 7.17
N THR A 173 9.02 3.59 6.13
CA THR A 173 9.72 2.31 5.91
C THR A 173 10.83 2.38 4.86
N PHE A 174 11.00 3.54 4.21
CA PHE A 174 12.08 3.82 3.26
C PHE A 174 12.20 2.74 2.16
N PHE A 175 11.12 2.56 1.40
CA PHE A 175 11.21 1.75 0.17
C PHE A 175 12.24 2.36 -0.78
N GLU A 176 12.21 3.67 -0.93
CA GLU A 176 13.23 4.50 -1.56
C GLU A 176 13.59 5.64 -0.61
N TYR A 177 14.79 6.17 -0.75
CA TYR A 177 15.23 7.39 -0.09
C TYR A 177 15.27 8.49 -1.15
N ASP A 178 14.26 9.32 -1.15
CA ASP A 178 14.20 10.51 -1.99
C ASP A 178 14.91 11.67 -1.29
N LEU A 179 15.76 12.40 -2.01
CA LEU A 179 16.47 13.55 -1.47
C LEU A 179 16.07 14.80 -2.27
N PRO A 180 15.06 15.53 -1.80
CA PRO A 180 14.72 16.82 -2.39
C PRO A 180 15.91 17.78 -2.30
N LEU A 181 16.20 18.45 -3.39
CA LEU A 181 17.25 19.46 -3.52
C LEU A 181 16.64 20.78 -3.99
N ASP A 182 17.23 21.91 -3.55
CA ASP A 182 16.92 23.24 -4.10
C ASP A 182 17.51 23.43 -5.51
#